data_99a599d5abd49947b503702e913cee95
#
_entry.id   99a599d5abd49947b503702e913cee95
#
_cell.length_a   1.000
_cell.length_b   1.000
_cell.length_c   1.000
_cell.angle_alpha   90.00
_cell.angle_beta   90.00
_cell.angle_gamma   90.00
#
_symmetry.space_group_name_H-M   'P 1'
#
loop_
_entity.id
_entity.type
_entity.pdbx_description
1 polymer ?
#
loop_
_entity_poly.entity_id
_entity_poly.type
_entity_poly.pdbx_seq_one_letter_code
_entity_poly.pdbx_strand_id
1 'polypeptide(L)'
;DSYVVPFLLLGNIGLAILYNMGSNIFLGQISYITKAIAAVLQLGVTTDFSIFLYHKYEQAKTRVKTNNEAMTLAIGDTLVSIAGSSLTTIAGFLALCTMQLTLGSDIGIVMAKGVFIGVLSTVTIFPAFLLVFDKLVFKTKHKPIIPSFNVIKNFVIKHYKIILLVALVIAYPAYYGNAHVKSYYNLTKDLPQDLKSCVANSELSDEFDLVA
;
A
#
# COMPACT_ATOMS: atom_id res chain seq x y z
N ASP A 1 1.85 -16.20 12.21
CA ASP A 1 1.91 -17.25 13.24
C ASP A 1 2.96 -16.98 14.34
N SER A 2 3.49 -15.76 14.47
CA SER A 2 4.39 -15.32 15.53
C SER A 2 4.09 -13.86 15.88
N TYR A 3 4.12 -13.51 17.17
CA TYR A 3 3.88 -12.13 17.63
C TYR A 3 5.01 -11.16 17.23
N VAL A 4 6.19 -11.66 16.92
CA VAL A 4 7.35 -10.82 16.54
C VAL A 4 7.27 -10.38 15.07
N VAL A 5 6.71 -11.19 14.18
CA VAL A 5 6.66 -10.90 12.74
C VAL A 5 5.97 -9.57 12.41
N PRO A 6 4.82 -9.20 13.00
CA PRO A 6 4.22 -7.88 12.76
C PRO A 6 5.15 -6.72 13.13
N PHE A 7 5.94 -6.84 14.20
CA PHE A 7 6.90 -5.79 14.57
C PHE A 7 8.05 -5.69 13.59
N LEU A 8 8.54 -6.81 13.06
CA LEU A 8 9.57 -6.82 12.02
C LEU A 8 9.04 -6.21 10.71
N LEU A 9 7.79 -6.52 10.35
CA LEU A 9 7.10 -5.92 9.21
C LEU A 9 6.99 -4.41 9.39
N LEU A 10 6.47 -3.94 10.53
CA LEU A 10 6.34 -2.52 10.82
C LEU A 10 7.71 -1.81 10.84
N GLY A 11 8.75 -2.47 11.37
CA GLY A 11 10.12 -1.94 11.35
C GLY A 11 10.63 -1.77 9.92
N ASN A 12 10.45 -2.78 9.05
CA ASN A 12 10.83 -2.70 7.64
C ASN A 12 10.09 -1.57 6.91
N ILE A 13 8.77 -1.48 7.11
CA ILE A 13 7.92 -0.46 6.50
C ILE A 13 8.31 0.93 6.99
N GLY A 14 8.54 1.08 8.30
CA GLY A 14 8.99 2.34 8.91
C GLY A 14 10.29 2.84 8.30
N LEU A 15 11.28 1.97 8.10
CA LEU A 15 12.53 2.30 7.42
C LEU A 15 12.30 2.67 5.95
N ALA A 16 11.46 1.92 5.22
CA ALA A 16 11.14 2.22 3.84
C ALA A 16 10.47 3.60 3.69
N ILE A 17 9.51 3.94 4.57
CA ILE A 17 8.87 5.26 4.59
C ILE A 17 9.90 6.34 4.94
N LEU A 18 10.74 6.10 5.93
CA LEU A 18 11.79 7.05 6.33
C LEU A 18 12.74 7.36 5.17
N TYR A 19 13.19 6.34 4.44
CA TYR A 19 14.04 6.53 3.26
C TYR A 19 13.32 7.26 2.13
N ASN A 20 12.05 6.94 1.88
CA ASN A 20 11.27 7.65 0.88
C ASN A 20 11.07 9.12 1.25
N MET A 21 10.66 9.39 2.50
CA MET A 21 10.45 10.76 2.95
C MET A 21 11.75 11.56 3.03
N GLY A 22 12.83 10.94 3.55
CA GLY A 22 14.14 11.57 3.64
C GLY A 22 14.72 11.92 2.26
N SER A 23 14.56 11.03 1.28
CA SER A 23 15.06 11.28 -0.07
C SER A 23 14.28 12.37 -0.84
N ASN A 24 13.16 12.87 -0.32
CA ASN A 24 12.45 14.00 -0.91
C ASN A 24 13.24 15.32 -0.84
N ILE A 25 14.29 15.39 -0.02
CA ILE A 25 15.21 16.54 0.00
C ILE A 25 15.79 16.84 -1.39
N PHE A 26 15.96 15.82 -2.22
CA PHE A 26 16.45 15.97 -3.61
C PHE A 26 15.39 16.52 -4.57
N LEU A 27 14.11 16.48 -4.19
CA LEU A 27 13.00 17.03 -4.97
C LEU A 27 12.71 18.50 -4.61
N GLY A 28 13.33 19.04 -3.57
CA GLY A 28 13.12 20.40 -3.08
C GLY A 28 11.87 20.52 -2.23
N GLN A 29 10.74 20.85 -2.84
CA GLN A 29 9.47 21.02 -2.15
C GLN A 29 8.47 19.98 -2.60
N ILE A 30 7.70 19.44 -1.67
CA ILE A 30 6.59 18.52 -1.93
C ILE A 30 5.34 19.01 -1.20
N SER A 31 4.17 18.77 -1.78
CA SER A 31 2.90 19.12 -1.17
C SER A 31 2.70 18.37 0.17
N TYR A 32 2.06 19.03 1.13
CA TYR A 32 1.63 18.41 2.38
C TYR A 32 0.72 17.20 2.12
N ILE A 33 -0.19 17.31 1.17
CA ILE A 33 -1.09 16.24 0.75
C ILE A 33 -0.28 15.04 0.24
N THR A 34 0.70 15.27 -0.63
CA THR A 34 1.62 14.24 -1.13
C THR A 34 2.33 13.52 0.00
N LYS A 35 2.83 14.28 0.99
CA LYS A 35 3.52 13.68 2.15
C LYS A 35 2.63 12.75 2.95
N ALA A 36 1.39 13.14 3.22
CA ALA A 36 0.44 12.35 3.98
C ALA A 36 0.01 11.08 3.20
N ILE A 37 -0.40 11.23 1.95
CA ILE A 37 -0.87 10.14 1.10
C ILE A 37 0.26 9.14 0.84
N ALA A 38 1.47 9.61 0.54
CA ALA A 38 2.61 8.74 0.24
C ALA A 38 2.98 7.82 1.40
N ALA A 39 2.94 8.31 2.65
CA ALA A 39 3.21 7.47 3.81
C ALA A 39 2.20 6.33 3.96
N VAL A 40 0.91 6.63 3.80
CA VAL A 40 -0.18 5.64 3.96
C VAL A 40 -0.17 4.62 2.83
N LEU A 41 -0.05 5.07 1.58
CA LEU A 41 -0.02 4.15 0.43
C LEU A 41 1.23 3.27 0.43
N GLN A 42 2.39 3.82 0.79
CA GLN A 42 3.61 3.04 0.89
C GLN A 42 3.53 1.98 1.98
N LEU A 43 2.88 2.29 3.11
CA LEU A 43 2.60 1.30 4.15
C LEU A 43 1.86 0.09 3.56
N GLY A 44 0.78 0.31 2.81
CA GLY A 44 0.02 -0.77 2.17
C GLY A 44 0.88 -1.60 1.21
N VAL A 45 1.49 -0.96 0.23
CA VAL A 45 2.27 -1.63 -0.83
C VAL A 45 3.47 -2.41 -0.26
N THR A 46 4.23 -1.80 0.66
CA THR A 46 5.41 -2.47 1.25
C THR A 46 5.01 -3.63 2.16
N THR A 47 3.85 -3.52 2.84
CA THR A 47 3.30 -4.61 3.66
C THR A 47 3.02 -5.84 2.81
N ASP A 48 2.33 -5.67 1.68
CA ASP A 48 1.94 -6.79 0.81
C ASP A 48 3.16 -7.54 0.29
N PHE A 49 4.19 -6.83 -0.16
CA PHE A 49 5.44 -7.45 -0.61
C PHE A 49 6.16 -8.20 0.51
N SER A 50 6.21 -7.60 1.70
CA SER A 50 6.88 -8.20 2.85
C SER A 50 6.16 -9.44 3.37
N ILE A 51 4.82 -9.41 3.44
CA ILE A 51 4.00 -10.58 3.80
C ILE A 51 4.18 -11.71 2.79
N PHE A 52 4.20 -11.39 1.49
CA PHE A 52 4.39 -12.38 0.45
C PHE A 52 5.76 -13.07 0.57
N LEU A 53 6.84 -12.30 0.78
CA LEU A 53 8.18 -12.86 1.02
C LEU A 53 8.21 -13.71 2.30
N TYR A 54 7.59 -13.26 3.39
CA TYR A 54 7.53 -14.01 4.64
C TYR A 54 6.84 -15.37 4.45
N HIS A 55 5.70 -15.42 3.77
CA HIS A 55 5.02 -16.68 3.49
C HIS A 55 5.87 -17.64 2.64
N LYS A 56 6.60 -17.12 1.65
CA LYS A 56 7.52 -17.94 0.87
C LYS A 56 8.69 -18.45 1.71
N TYR A 57 9.21 -17.64 2.60
CA TYR A 57 10.24 -18.04 3.54
C TYR A 57 9.77 -19.17 4.47
N GLU A 58 8.59 -19.05 5.06
CA GLU A 58 8.01 -20.12 5.88
C GLU A 58 7.78 -21.42 5.06
N GLN A 59 7.35 -21.31 3.82
CA GLN A 59 7.24 -22.48 2.93
C GLN A 59 8.59 -23.08 2.59
N ALA A 60 9.60 -22.27 2.30
CA ALA A 60 10.96 -22.76 2.01
C ALA A 60 11.59 -23.47 3.21
N LYS A 61 11.34 -23.01 4.44
CA LYS A 61 11.83 -23.67 5.68
C LYS A 61 11.35 -25.12 5.82
N THR A 62 10.27 -25.51 5.18
CA THR A 62 9.82 -26.91 5.19
C THR A 62 10.57 -27.80 4.18
N ARG A 63 11.31 -27.20 3.23
CA ARG A 63 11.98 -27.90 2.13
C ARG A 63 13.49 -28.04 2.33
N VAL A 64 14.11 -27.14 3.09
CA VAL A 64 15.56 -27.06 3.29
C VAL A 64 15.91 -27.03 4.77
N LYS A 65 17.18 -27.35 5.09
CA LYS A 65 17.63 -27.50 6.48
C LYS A 65 18.12 -26.21 7.13
N THR A 66 18.59 -25.25 6.32
CA THR A 66 19.19 -24.03 6.84
C THR A 66 18.30 -22.81 6.53
N ASN A 67 18.26 -21.86 7.47
CA ASN A 67 17.51 -20.62 7.28
C ASN A 67 18.02 -19.77 6.12
N ASN A 68 19.34 -19.81 5.89
CA ASN A 68 19.94 -19.06 4.78
C ASN A 68 19.51 -19.62 3.42
N GLU A 69 19.51 -20.96 3.26
CA GLU A 69 18.99 -21.58 2.04
C GLU A 69 17.51 -21.31 1.83
N ALA A 70 16.71 -21.38 2.92
CA ALA A 70 15.29 -21.06 2.87
C ALA A 70 15.05 -19.62 2.41
N MET A 71 15.84 -18.66 2.91
CA MET A 71 15.74 -17.26 2.53
C MET A 71 16.16 -17.04 1.07
N THR A 72 17.23 -17.68 0.63
CA THR A 72 17.68 -17.60 -0.77
C THR A 72 16.60 -18.10 -1.74
N LEU A 73 15.97 -19.23 -1.43
CA LEU A 73 14.85 -19.75 -2.22
C LEU A 73 13.65 -18.81 -2.19
N ALA A 74 13.30 -18.29 -1.01
CA ALA A 74 12.18 -17.37 -0.87
C ALA A 74 12.37 -16.10 -1.70
N ILE A 75 13.54 -15.48 -1.65
CA ILE A 75 13.86 -14.29 -2.45
C ILE A 75 13.79 -14.64 -3.94
N GLY A 76 14.38 -15.75 -4.38
CA GLY A 76 14.33 -16.19 -5.78
C GLY A 76 12.89 -16.38 -6.29
N ASP A 77 12.06 -17.08 -5.52
CA ASP A 77 10.67 -17.37 -5.86
C ASP A 77 9.77 -16.11 -5.88
N THR A 78 10.12 -15.10 -5.07
CA THR A 78 9.28 -13.90 -4.93
C THR A 78 9.73 -12.74 -5.80
N LEU A 79 11.01 -12.63 -6.10
CA LEU A 79 11.61 -11.48 -6.78
C LEU A 79 10.92 -11.17 -8.12
N VAL A 80 10.68 -12.19 -8.93
CA VAL A 80 10.03 -12.03 -10.25
C VAL A 80 8.61 -11.50 -10.10
N SER A 81 7.85 -12.06 -9.15
CA SER A 81 6.45 -11.65 -8.91
C SER A 81 6.37 -10.23 -8.33
N ILE A 82 7.24 -9.92 -7.36
CA ILE A 82 7.31 -8.58 -6.74
C ILE A 82 7.78 -7.55 -7.77
N ALA A 83 8.80 -7.86 -8.58
CA ALA A 83 9.28 -6.97 -9.62
C ALA A 83 8.20 -6.68 -10.68
N GLY A 84 7.47 -7.69 -11.14
CA GLY A 84 6.39 -7.51 -12.11
C GLY A 84 5.26 -6.64 -11.58
N SER A 85 4.77 -6.91 -10.36
CA SER A 85 3.69 -6.12 -9.76
C SER A 85 4.15 -4.69 -9.41
N SER A 86 5.37 -4.53 -8.90
CA SER A 86 5.89 -3.21 -8.56
C SER A 86 6.14 -2.35 -9.80
N LEU A 87 6.60 -2.94 -10.90
CA LEU A 87 6.78 -2.21 -12.16
C LEU A 87 5.45 -1.66 -12.68
N THR A 88 4.39 -2.46 -12.62
CA THR A 88 3.03 -2.02 -12.99
C THR A 88 2.55 -0.88 -12.09
N THR A 89 2.78 -0.99 -10.78
CA THR A 89 2.41 0.04 -9.81
C THR A 89 3.20 1.33 -10.03
N ILE A 90 4.51 1.24 -10.26
CA ILE A 90 5.38 2.37 -10.59
C ILE A 90 4.89 3.06 -11.88
N ALA A 91 4.60 2.28 -12.92
CA ALA A 91 4.07 2.83 -14.19
C ALA A 91 2.73 3.56 -13.96
N GLY A 92 1.84 3.02 -13.13
CA GLY A 92 0.58 3.67 -12.76
C GLY A 92 0.80 5.00 -12.04
N PHE A 93 1.74 5.07 -11.09
CA PHE A 93 2.07 6.35 -10.44
C PHE A 93 2.75 7.34 -11.38
N LEU A 94 3.65 6.89 -12.25
CA LEU A 94 4.27 7.76 -13.24
C LEU A 94 3.25 8.31 -14.27
N ALA A 95 2.17 7.59 -14.53
CA ALA A 95 1.09 8.11 -15.37
C ALA A 95 0.42 9.36 -14.76
N LEU A 96 0.43 9.53 -13.41
CA LEU A 96 -0.06 10.77 -12.78
C LEU A 96 0.78 11.99 -13.15
N CYS A 97 2.04 11.80 -13.54
CA CYS A 97 2.89 12.91 -13.99
C CYS A 97 2.44 13.51 -15.32
N THR A 98 1.56 12.84 -16.07
CA THR A 98 0.97 13.39 -17.31
C THR A 98 -0.19 14.35 -17.04
N MET A 99 -0.65 14.45 -15.78
CA MET A 99 -1.70 15.39 -15.41
C MET A 99 -1.17 16.83 -15.44
N GLN A 100 -2.03 17.78 -15.82
CA GLN A 100 -1.68 19.20 -15.82
C GLN A 100 -1.56 19.82 -14.42
N LEU A 101 -2.02 19.12 -13.39
CA LEU A 101 -1.93 19.56 -11.99
C LEU A 101 -0.57 19.18 -11.40
N THR A 102 0.14 20.14 -10.83
CA THR A 102 1.41 19.93 -10.13
C THR A 102 1.31 18.89 -9.02
N LEU A 103 0.17 18.82 -8.33
CA LEU A 103 -0.12 17.82 -7.30
C LEU A 103 -0.05 16.39 -7.85
N GLY A 104 -0.52 16.16 -9.10
CA GLY A 104 -0.45 14.85 -9.75
C GLY A 104 1.00 14.42 -9.99
N SER A 105 1.85 15.33 -10.45
CA SER A 105 3.27 15.09 -10.66
C SER A 105 4.00 14.80 -9.33
N ASP A 106 3.74 15.58 -8.29
CA ASP A 106 4.32 15.36 -6.97
C ASP A 106 3.98 13.98 -6.41
N ILE A 107 2.71 13.62 -6.42
CA ILE A 107 2.25 12.30 -5.95
C ILE A 107 2.87 11.20 -6.81
N GLY A 108 2.85 11.36 -8.13
CA GLY A 108 3.37 10.38 -9.09
C GLY A 108 4.83 10.03 -8.82
N ILE A 109 5.70 11.03 -8.73
CA ILE A 109 7.14 10.83 -8.49
C ILE A 109 7.42 10.26 -7.11
N VAL A 110 6.83 10.85 -6.04
CA VAL A 110 7.07 10.42 -4.67
C VAL A 110 6.59 8.99 -4.44
N MET A 111 5.45 8.62 -5.03
CA MET A 111 4.89 7.27 -4.92
C MET A 111 5.66 6.25 -5.75
N ALA A 112 6.02 6.55 -7.00
CA ALA A 112 6.82 5.67 -7.83
C ALA A 112 8.17 5.34 -7.15
N LYS A 113 8.85 6.37 -6.63
CA LYS A 113 10.07 6.22 -5.83
C LYS A 113 9.82 5.42 -4.54
N GLY A 114 8.70 5.68 -3.86
CA GLY A 114 8.30 4.97 -2.65
C GLY A 114 8.11 3.48 -2.87
N VAL A 115 7.45 3.08 -3.95
CA VAL A 115 7.30 1.66 -4.32
C VAL A 115 8.65 1.02 -4.61
N PHE A 116 9.53 1.69 -5.35
CA PHE A 116 10.87 1.20 -5.63
C PHE A 116 11.69 0.99 -4.35
N ILE A 117 11.71 1.96 -3.43
CA ILE A 117 12.37 1.84 -2.13
C ILE A 117 11.73 0.73 -1.29
N GLY A 118 10.41 0.58 -1.32
CA GLY A 118 9.68 -0.49 -0.65
C GLY A 118 10.10 -1.87 -1.11
N VAL A 119 10.25 -2.07 -2.43
CA VAL A 119 10.75 -3.33 -3.00
C VAL A 119 12.19 -3.60 -2.56
N LEU A 120 13.07 -2.61 -2.66
CA LEU A 120 14.46 -2.75 -2.21
C LEU A 120 14.52 -3.12 -0.73
N SER A 121 13.75 -2.45 0.12
CA SER A 121 13.67 -2.73 1.55
C SER A 121 13.16 -4.16 1.82
N THR A 122 12.15 -4.59 1.07
CA THR A 122 11.59 -5.94 1.20
C THR A 122 12.57 -7.05 0.81
N VAL A 123 13.41 -6.85 -0.20
CA VAL A 123 14.36 -7.89 -0.62
C VAL A 123 15.72 -7.80 0.05
N THR A 124 16.01 -6.74 0.81
CA THR A 124 17.29 -6.54 1.50
C THR A 124 17.14 -6.46 3.02
N ILE A 125 16.43 -5.47 3.52
CA ILE A 125 16.31 -5.18 4.95
C ILE A 125 15.42 -6.21 5.65
N PHE A 126 14.28 -6.54 5.07
CA PHE A 126 13.33 -7.46 5.68
C PHE A 126 13.89 -8.88 5.83
N PRO A 127 14.58 -9.49 4.83
CA PRO A 127 15.30 -10.75 5.00
C PRO A 127 16.35 -10.71 6.11
N ALA A 128 17.10 -9.61 6.20
CA ALA A 128 18.08 -9.43 7.27
C ALA A 128 17.40 -9.44 8.65
N PHE A 129 16.28 -8.73 8.80
CA PHE A 129 15.50 -8.77 10.05
C PHE A 129 15.02 -10.18 10.36
N LEU A 130 14.45 -10.89 9.40
CA LEU A 130 13.97 -12.26 9.61
C LEU A 130 15.09 -13.22 10.04
N LEU A 131 16.26 -13.14 9.42
CA LEU A 131 17.41 -13.99 9.75
C LEU A 131 18.00 -13.66 11.13
N VAL A 132 18.15 -12.38 11.46
CA VAL A 132 18.69 -11.95 12.77
C VAL A 132 17.74 -12.33 13.91
N PHE A 133 16.44 -12.12 13.72
CA PHE A 133 15.44 -12.38 14.74
C PHE A 133 14.77 -13.77 14.62
N ASP A 134 15.29 -14.68 13.80
CA ASP A 134 14.68 -16.00 13.55
C ASP A 134 14.45 -16.80 14.84
N LYS A 135 15.38 -16.79 15.79
CA LYS A 135 15.24 -17.45 17.10
C LYS A 135 14.06 -16.88 17.90
N LEU A 136 13.83 -15.58 17.86
CA LEU A 136 12.71 -14.90 18.51
C LEU A 136 11.39 -15.23 17.81
N VAL A 137 11.38 -15.22 16.49
CA VAL A 137 10.21 -15.59 15.67
C VAL A 137 9.80 -17.02 16.00
N PHE A 138 10.77 -17.96 16.07
CA PHE A 138 10.49 -19.36 16.42
C PHE A 138 9.96 -19.51 17.85
N LYS A 139 10.55 -18.82 18.83
CA LYS A 139 10.15 -18.89 20.25
C LYS A 139 8.74 -18.35 20.50
N THR A 140 8.31 -17.37 19.71
CA THR A 140 7.00 -16.73 19.84
C THR A 140 5.95 -17.27 18.86
N LYS A 141 6.26 -18.38 18.20
CA LYS A 141 5.33 -19.04 17.26
C LYS A 141 4.12 -19.58 18.03
N HIS A 142 2.94 -19.26 17.57
CA HIS A 142 1.67 -19.73 18.11
C HIS A 142 0.83 -20.40 17.03
N LYS A 143 -0.18 -21.16 17.44
CA LYS A 143 -1.14 -21.73 16.49
C LYS A 143 -1.87 -20.60 15.75
N PRO A 144 -2.17 -20.77 14.45
CA PRO A 144 -2.88 -19.77 13.69
C PRO A 144 -4.19 -19.42 14.38
N ILE A 145 -4.39 -18.13 14.67
CA ILE A 145 -5.61 -17.59 15.32
C ILE A 145 -6.79 -17.71 14.38
N ILE A 146 -6.52 -17.60 13.07
CA ILE A 146 -7.55 -17.66 12.04
C ILE A 146 -7.67 -19.13 11.59
N PRO A 147 -8.85 -19.77 11.80
CA PRO A 147 -9.06 -21.14 11.34
C PRO A 147 -9.00 -21.24 9.83
N SER A 148 -8.63 -22.40 9.30
CA SER A 148 -8.63 -22.64 7.86
C SER A 148 -10.05 -22.48 7.29
N PHE A 149 -10.23 -21.52 6.39
CA PHE A 149 -11.53 -21.24 5.75
C PHE A 149 -11.89 -22.26 4.65
N ASN A 150 -11.78 -23.55 4.97
CA ASN A 150 -12.10 -24.61 4.03
C ASN A 150 -13.57 -24.55 3.53
N VAL A 151 -14.46 -24.04 4.40
CA VAL A 151 -15.87 -23.84 4.05
C VAL A 151 -16.02 -22.81 2.93
N ILE A 152 -15.33 -21.66 3.07
CA ILE A 152 -15.36 -20.59 2.06
C ILE A 152 -14.71 -21.07 0.77
N LYS A 153 -13.56 -21.75 0.85
CA LYS A 153 -12.89 -22.33 -0.32
C LYS A 153 -13.83 -23.25 -1.11
N ASN A 154 -14.46 -24.19 -0.43
CA ASN A 154 -15.37 -25.13 -1.05
C ASN A 154 -16.62 -24.45 -1.61
N PHE A 155 -17.16 -23.45 -0.91
CA PHE A 155 -18.29 -22.65 -1.38
C PHE A 155 -17.94 -21.89 -2.66
N VAL A 156 -16.79 -21.21 -2.70
CA VAL A 156 -16.33 -20.46 -3.87
C VAL A 156 -16.13 -21.41 -5.07
N ILE A 157 -15.43 -22.55 -4.87
CA ILE A 157 -15.19 -23.52 -5.94
C ILE A 157 -16.49 -24.10 -6.46
N LYS A 158 -17.47 -24.38 -5.58
CA LYS A 158 -18.76 -24.95 -5.97
C LYS A 158 -19.65 -23.94 -6.73
N HIS A 159 -19.59 -22.66 -6.38
CA HIS A 159 -20.52 -21.64 -6.88
C HIS A 159 -19.84 -20.53 -7.70
N TYR A 160 -18.63 -20.76 -8.26
CA TYR A 160 -17.85 -19.72 -8.95
C TYR A 160 -18.62 -19.01 -10.08
N LYS A 161 -19.48 -19.74 -10.84
CA LYS A 161 -20.31 -19.16 -11.92
C LYS A 161 -21.37 -18.20 -11.37
N ILE A 162 -22.00 -18.57 -10.25
CA ILE A 162 -23.01 -17.73 -9.59
C ILE A 162 -22.35 -16.50 -8.99
N ILE A 163 -21.19 -16.66 -8.34
CA ILE A 163 -20.42 -15.55 -7.77
C ILE A 163 -20.01 -14.55 -8.86
N LEU A 164 -19.54 -15.04 -10.02
CA LEU A 164 -19.20 -14.19 -11.16
C LEU A 164 -20.42 -13.44 -11.69
N LEU A 165 -21.55 -14.11 -11.83
CA LEU A 165 -22.80 -13.49 -12.28
C LEU A 165 -23.26 -12.38 -11.32
N VAL A 166 -23.26 -12.68 -10.01
CA VAL A 166 -23.60 -11.69 -8.97
C VAL A 166 -22.65 -10.49 -9.00
N ALA A 167 -21.36 -10.72 -9.17
CA ALA A 167 -20.38 -9.64 -9.28
C ALA A 167 -20.66 -8.73 -10.49
N LEU A 168 -21.00 -9.31 -11.65
CA LEU A 168 -21.37 -8.55 -12.85
C LEU A 168 -22.68 -7.77 -12.66
N VAL A 169 -23.67 -8.36 -11.99
CA VAL A 169 -24.93 -7.67 -11.69
C VAL A 169 -24.70 -6.48 -10.76
N ILE A 170 -23.84 -6.62 -9.75
CA ILE A 170 -23.51 -5.54 -8.82
C ILE A 170 -22.63 -4.46 -9.50
N ALA A 171 -21.81 -4.83 -10.48
CA ALA A 171 -20.97 -3.88 -11.21
C ALA A 171 -21.79 -2.82 -11.95
N TYR A 172 -22.98 -3.15 -12.43
CA TYR A 172 -23.85 -2.21 -13.16
C TYR A 172 -24.31 -1.03 -12.27
N PRO A 173 -24.98 -1.26 -11.11
CA PRO A 173 -25.36 -0.15 -10.22
C PRO A 173 -24.15 0.58 -9.63
N ALA A 174 -23.03 -0.11 -9.40
CA ALA A 174 -21.79 0.54 -8.95
C ALA A 174 -21.24 1.51 -10.02
N TYR A 175 -21.24 1.13 -11.30
CA TYR A 175 -20.87 1.99 -12.40
C TYR A 175 -21.81 3.19 -12.52
N TYR A 176 -23.12 2.95 -12.44
CA TYR A 176 -24.13 4.02 -12.48
C TYR A 176 -23.94 5.00 -11.32
N GLY A 177 -23.73 4.50 -10.09
CA GLY A 177 -23.44 5.32 -8.93
C GLY A 177 -22.17 6.16 -9.12
N ASN A 178 -21.09 5.56 -9.59
CA ASN A 178 -19.84 6.28 -9.85
C ASN A 178 -19.98 7.41 -10.89
N ALA A 179 -20.79 7.19 -11.94
CA ALA A 179 -21.03 8.19 -12.97
C ALA A 179 -21.85 9.40 -12.45
N HIS A 180 -22.61 9.25 -11.36
CA HIS A 180 -23.46 10.29 -10.79
C HIS A 180 -22.91 10.91 -9.49
N VAL A 181 -21.73 10.47 -9.03
CA VAL A 181 -21.05 11.09 -7.89
C VAL A 181 -20.57 12.49 -8.29
N LYS A 182 -21.02 13.49 -7.54
CA LYS A 182 -20.53 14.87 -7.69
C LYS A 182 -19.23 15.03 -6.91
N SER A 183 -18.12 15.18 -7.61
CA SER A 183 -16.85 15.52 -7.00
C SER A 183 -16.79 17.04 -6.79
N TYR A 184 -16.40 17.48 -5.61
CA TYR A 184 -16.12 18.88 -5.33
C TYR A 184 -14.61 19.07 -5.16
N TYR A 185 -14.10 20.19 -5.65
CA TYR A 185 -12.67 20.54 -5.61
C TYR A 185 -12.37 21.63 -4.59
N ASN A 186 -13.37 22.05 -3.83
CA ASN A 186 -13.21 23.14 -2.89
C ASN A 186 -12.63 22.62 -1.57
N LEU A 187 -11.34 22.82 -1.34
CA LEU A 187 -10.61 22.42 -0.13
C LEU A 187 -11.12 23.13 1.12
N THR A 188 -11.83 24.25 0.98
CA THR A 188 -12.40 24.97 2.14
C THR A 188 -13.57 24.24 2.77
N LYS A 189 -14.26 23.34 2.04
CA LYS A 189 -15.36 22.55 2.57
C LYS A 189 -14.91 21.48 3.59
N ASP A 190 -13.64 21.08 3.52
CA ASP A 190 -13.05 20.10 4.44
C ASP A 190 -12.52 20.74 5.74
N LEU A 191 -12.49 22.06 5.79
CA LEU A 191 -12.11 22.81 6.98
C LEU A 191 -13.33 23.02 7.91
N PRO A 192 -13.13 23.10 9.24
CA PRO A 192 -14.19 23.50 10.15
C PRO A 192 -14.79 24.85 9.73
N GLN A 193 -16.09 24.89 9.52
CA GLN A 193 -16.79 26.07 8.98
C GLN A 193 -16.81 27.28 9.93
N ASP A 194 -16.47 27.07 11.21
CA ASP A 194 -16.31 28.06 12.25
C ASP A 194 -14.97 28.81 12.23
N LEU A 195 -14.05 28.40 11.37
CA LEU A 195 -12.80 29.12 11.19
C LEU A 195 -13.05 30.50 10.56
N LYS A 196 -12.43 31.53 11.15
CA LYS A 196 -12.57 32.93 10.67
C LYS A 196 -12.22 33.09 9.18
N SER A 197 -11.28 32.30 8.68
CA SER A 197 -10.91 32.27 7.25
C SER A 197 -12.02 31.68 6.38
N CYS A 198 -12.74 30.66 6.85
CA CYS A 198 -13.85 30.07 6.11
C CYS A 198 -15.07 31.01 6.10
N VAL A 199 -15.38 31.65 7.23
CA VAL A 199 -16.46 32.64 7.35
C VAL A 199 -16.16 33.82 6.42
N ALA A 200 -14.96 34.39 6.46
CA ALA A 200 -14.60 35.51 5.59
C ALA A 200 -14.62 35.13 4.11
N ASN A 201 -14.21 33.90 3.76
CA ASN A 201 -14.25 33.43 2.38
C ASN A 201 -15.68 33.17 1.89
N SER A 202 -16.60 32.70 2.76
CA SER A 202 -18.01 32.55 2.41
C SER A 202 -18.70 33.91 2.22
N GLU A 203 -18.43 34.88 3.10
CA GLU A 203 -18.94 36.25 2.96
C GLU A 203 -18.46 36.93 1.66
N LEU A 204 -17.17 36.78 1.31
CA LEU A 204 -16.63 37.28 0.05
C LEU A 204 -17.23 36.59 -1.17
N SER A 205 -17.46 35.27 -1.10
CA SER A 205 -18.07 34.50 -2.17
C SER A 205 -19.53 34.94 -2.42
N ASP A 206 -20.28 35.22 -1.35
CA ASP A 206 -21.67 35.63 -1.41
C ASP A 206 -21.80 37.10 -1.91
N GLU A 207 -20.85 37.97 -1.55
CA GLU A 207 -20.90 39.40 -1.88
C GLU A 207 -20.37 39.68 -3.30
N PHE A 208 -19.41 38.89 -3.78
CA PHE A 208 -18.74 39.12 -5.07
C PHE A 208 -19.01 38.04 -6.13
N ASP A 209 -19.93 37.10 -5.88
CA ASP A 209 -20.26 35.97 -6.77
C ASP A 209 -18.99 35.21 -7.28
N LEU A 210 -18.01 35.11 -6.40
CA LEU A 210 -16.77 34.42 -6.67
C LEU A 210 -17.02 32.91 -6.62
N VAL A 211 -17.14 32.28 -7.78
CA VAL A 211 -17.16 30.81 -7.90
C VAL A 211 -15.79 30.29 -7.50
N ALA A 212 -15.67 29.75 -6.29
CA ALA A 212 -14.45 29.12 -5.76
C ALA A 212 -14.31 27.67 -6.24
#